data_9c29b317f4cf2d77b3b79063e47e5279
#
_entry.id   9c29b317f4cf2d77b3b79063e47e5279
#
_cell.length_a   1.000
_cell.length_b   1.000
_cell.length_c   1.000
_cell.angle_alpha   90.00
_cell.angle_beta   90.00
_cell.angle_gamma   90.00
#
_symmetry.space_group_name_H-M   'P 1'
#
loop_
_entity.id
_entity.type
_entity.pdbx_description
1 polymer ?
#
loop_
_entity_poly.entity_id
_entity_poly.type
_entity_poly.pdbx_seq_one_letter_code
_entity_poly.pdbx_strand_id
1 'polypeptide(L)'
;VSDEVIVMTDDGSMGQKGLVTEGVELVINREQVDKCVTIGPAIMMKFVALTTKKYGIPTDASLNTIMVDGTGMCGACRVTVNGKTKFVCVDGPEFDAHAVDFDEMLSRLRQYKNEEVESMSLGGQEFSSLGVTSEQLLNNRASELSSSPTVPPFAGTAKDRVAIPRVKMNELKPEERIQSLYAEVNQGLTFEQAVTEAHRC
;
A
#
# COMPACT_ATOMS: atom_id res chain seq x y z
N VAL A 1 5.64 7.01 -16.71
CA VAL A 1 4.81 7.68 -17.73
C VAL A 1 4.26 6.58 -18.61
N SER A 2 2.94 6.45 -18.70
CA SER A 2 2.27 5.48 -19.59
C SER A 2 1.88 6.16 -20.90
N ASP A 3 1.93 5.42 -22.01
CA ASP A 3 1.55 5.92 -23.32
C ASP A 3 0.03 6.05 -23.45
N GLU A 4 -0.72 5.18 -22.74
CA GLU A 4 -2.18 5.17 -22.71
C GLU A 4 -2.71 4.81 -21.32
N VAL A 5 -3.86 5.38 -20.97
CA VAL A 5 -4.61 5.06 -19.74
C VAL A 5 -6.05 4.74 -20.11
N ILE A 6 -6.50 3.52 -19.79
CA ILE A 6 -7.88 3.08 -19.96
C ILE A 6 -8.51 2.99 -18.57
N VAL A 7 -9.52 3.82 -18.34
CA VAL A 7 -10.27 3.81 -17.06
C VAL A 7 -11.50 2.94 -17.20
N MET A 8 -11.63 1.95 -16.30
CA MET A 8 -12.80 1.06 -16.22
C MET A 8 -13.48 1.23 -14.86
N THR A 9 -14.80 1.33 -14.83
CA THR A 9 -15.60 1.39 -13.61
C THR A 9 -16.82 0.48 -13.72
N ASP A 10 -17.18 -0.18 -12.63
CA ASP A 10 -18.30 -1.13 -12.62
C ASP A 10 -19.64 -0.47 -12.95
N ASP A 11 -19.82 0.78 -12.52
CA ASP A 11 -21.04 1.56 -12.70
C ASP A 11 -21.02 2.47 -13.94
N GLY A 12 -19.86 2.69 -14.54
CA GLY A 12 -19.67 3.62 -15.66
C GLY A 12 -19.64 5.08 -15.24
N SER A 13 -19.42 5.38 -13.96
CA SER A 13 -19.32 6.75 -13.43
C SER A 13 -18.12 7.51 -14.00
N MET A 14 -17.08 6.79 -14.43
CA MET A 14 -15.89 7.35 -15.05
C MET A 14 -15.29 6.35 -16.06
N GLY A 15 -14.88 6.81 -17.21
CA GLY A 15 -14.27 5.98 -18.25
C GLY A 15 -15.27 5.01 -18.91
N GLN A 16 -14.86 3.78 -19.12
CA GLN A 16 -15.71 2.74 -19.71
C GLN A 16 -16.37 1.91 -18.59
N LYS A 17 -17.65 1.58 -18.78
CA LYS A 17 -18.36 0.67 -17.88
C LYS A 17 -17.93 -0.76 -18.15
N GLY A 18 -17.51 -1.46 -17.10
CA GLY A 18 -17.13 -2.87 -17.18
C GLY A 18 -16.03 -3.24 -16.20
N LEU A 19 -15.63 -4.49 -16.23
CA LEU A 19 -14.57 -5.01 -15.36
C LEU A 19 -13.18 -4.71 -15.95
N VAL A 20 -12.19 -4.59 -15.08
CA VAL A 20 -10.77 -4.40 -15.48
C VAL A 20 -10.31 -5.49 -16.46
N THR A 21 -10.81 -6.72 -16.33
CA THR A 21 -10.49 -7.84 -17.24
C THR A 21 -10.96 -7.58 -18.67
N GLU A 22 -12.07 -6.88 -18.86
CA GLU A 22 -12.54 -6.48 -20.19
C GLU A 22 -11.61 -5.43 -20.80
N GLY A 23 -11.12 -4.49 -19.97
CA GLY A 23 -10.09 -3.53 -20.38
C GLY A 23 -8.78 -4.21 -20.80
N VAL A 24 -8.37 -5.25 -20.07
CA VAL A 24 -7.18 -6.06 -20.42
C VAL A 24 -7.41 -6.78 -21.77
N GLU A 25 -8.59 -7.40 -21.96
CA GLU A 25 -8.92 -8.07 -23.23
C GLU A 25 -8.98 -7.09 -24.42
N LEU A 26 -9.47 -5.85 -24.22
CA LEU A 26 -9.46 -4.81 -25.26
C LEU A 26 -8.01 -4.50 -25.72
N VAL A 27 -7.07 -4.37 -24.79
CA VAL A 27 -5.66 -4.12 -25.14
C VAL A 27 -5.07 -5.32 -25.85
N ILE A 28 -5.27 -6.53 -25.33
CA ILE A 28 -4.73 -7.79 -25.91
C ILE A 28 -5.23 -7.99 -27.36
N ASN A 29 -6.50 -7.66 -27.61
CA ASN A 29 -7.09 -7.81 -28.97
C ASN A 29 -6.60 -6.74 -29.94
N ARG A 30 -6.12 -5.60 -29.45
CA ARG A 30 -5.64 -4.47 -30.26
C ARG A 30 -4.16 -4.55 -30.55
N GLU A 31 -3.36 -5.01 -29.57
CA GLU A 31 -1.90 -4.95 -29.62
C GLU A 31 -1.28 -6.25 -29.11
N GLN A 32 -0.05 -6.53 -29.55
CA GLN A 32 0.74 -7.59 -28.95
C GLN A 32 1.23 -7.16 -27.57
N VAL A 33 0.90 -7.92 -26.55
CA VAL A 33 1.29 -7.67 -25.16
C VAL A 33 2.38 -8.66 -24.75
N ASP A 34 3.55 -8.16 -24.44
CA ASP A 34 4.69 -9.00 -24.03
C ASP A 34 4.62 -9.42 -22.57
N LYS A 35 4.08 -8.55 -21.69
CA LYS A 35 3.97 -8.78 -20.26
C LYS A 35 2.80 -7.99 -19.65
N CYS A 36 2.14 -8.60 -18.67
CA CYS A 36 1.15 -7.94 -17.85
C CYS A 36 1.66 -7.81 -16.40
N VAL A 37 1.37 -6.69 -15.76
CA VAL A 37 1.56 -6.51 -14.32
C VAL A 37 0.22 -6.16 -13.70
N THR A 38 -0.18 -6.87 -12.65
CA THR A 38 -1.45 -6.64 -11.98
C THR A 38 -1.24 -6.25 -10.52
N ILE A 39 -1.84 -5.14 -10.11
CA ILE A 39 -1.75 -4.58 -8.76
C ILE A 39 -3.14 -4.12 -8.35
N GLY A 40 -3.63 -4.57 -7.19
CA GLY A 40 -4.94 -4.17 -6.68
C GLY A 40 -5.61 -5.25 -5.82
N PRO A 41 -6.94 -5.26 -5.70
CA PRO A 41 -7.65 -6.27 -4.92
C PRO A 41 -7.32 -7.70 -5.37
N ALA A 42 -7.11 -8.61 -4.41
CA ALA A 42 -6.72 -10.00 -4.71
C ALA A 42 -7.66 -10.71 -5.67
N ILE A 43 -8.97 -10.42 -5.58
CA ILE A 43 -9.97 -10.97 -6.49
C ILE A 43 -9.76 -10.46 -7.93
N MET A 44 -9.44 -9.17 -8.10
CA MET A 44 -9.13 -8.60 -9.41
C MET A 44 -7.86 -9.23 -10.00
N MET A 45 -6.78 -9.34 -9.22
CA MET A 45 -5.53 -9.96 -9.66
C MET A 45 -5.74 -11.42 -10.09
N LYS A 46 -6.56 -12.18 -9.35
CA LYS A 46 -6.97 -13.54 -9.73
C LYS A 46 -7.60 -13.59 -11.12
N PHE A 47 -8.60 -12.73 -11.38
CA PHE A 47 -9.29 -12.75 -12.67
C PHE A 47 -8.41 -12.24 -13.80
N VAL A 48 -7.57 -11.23 -13.59
CA VAL A 48 -6.57 -10.79 -14.57
C VAL A 48 -5.60 -11.92 -14.89
N ALA A 49 -5.08 -12.65 -13.89
CA ALA A 49 -4.20 -13.80 -14.10
C ALA A 49 -4.89 -14.91 -14.91
N LEU A 50 -6.16 -15.19 -14.63
CA LEU A 50 -6.94 -16.17 -15.41
C LEU A 50 -7.16 -15.72 -16.86
N THR A 51 -7.40 -14.43 -17.08
CA THR A 51 -7.57 -13.85 -18.42
C THR A 51 -6.25 -13.92 -19.20
N THR A 52 -5.16 -13.39 -18.67
CA THR A 52 -3.86 -13.39 -19.36
C THR A 52 -3.32 -14.80 -19.63
N LYS A 53 -3.64 -15.76 -18.75
CA LYS A 53 -3.29 -17.17 -18.94
C LYS A 53 -3.89 -17.78 -20.21
N LYS A 54 -5.13 -17.40 -20.56
CA LYS A 54 -5.79 -17.87 -21.80
C LYS A 54 -5.02 -17.41 -23.04
N TYR A 55 -4.39 -16.25 -22.98
CA TYR A 55 -3.63 -15.67 -24.08
C TYR A 55 -2.13 -15.98 -24.02
N GLY A 56 -1.69 -16.73 -22.99
CA GLY A 56 -0.27 -17.09 -22.81
C GLY A 56 0.64 -15.90 -22.46
N ILE A 57 0.09 -14.81 -21.91
CA ILE A 57 0.85 -13.61 -21.59
C ILE A 57 1.47 -13.75 -20.20
N PRO A 58 2.80 -13.66 -20.06
CA PRO A 58 3.47 -13.65 -18.75
C PRO A 58 2.91 -12.53 -17.86
N THR A 59 2.54 -12.88 -16.63
CA THR A 59 1.85 -11.92 -15.74
C THR A 59 2.46 -11.95 -14.36
N ASP A 60 2.92 -10.79 -13.89
CA ASP A 60 3.34 -10.60 -12.50
C ASP A 60 2.21 -9.98 -11.69
N ALA A 61 1.97 -10.52 -10.50
CA ALA A 61 1.06 -9.94 -9.52
C ALA A 61 1.84 -9.38 -8.34
N SER A 62 1.61 -8.11 -8.02
CA SER A 62 2.12 -7.49 -6.78
C SER A 62 1.12 -7.76 -5.66
N LEU A 63 1.47 -8.71 -4.78
CA LEU A 63 0.55 -9.25 -3.78
C LEU A 63 0.45 -8.36 -2.54
N ASN A 64 -0.78 -8.18 -2.06
CA ASN A 64 -1.13 -7.39 -0.87
C ASN A 64 -1.72 -8.27 0.23
N THR A 65 -0.92 -9.16 0.79
CA THR A 65 -1.32 -10.02 1.92
C THR A 65 -1.30 -9.26 3.24
N ILE A 66 -1.88 -9.86 4.30
CA ILE A 66 -1.75 -9.34 5.67
C ILE A 66 -0.26 -9.34 6.04
N MET A 67 0.26 -8.19 6.44
CA MET A 67 1.65 -8.03 6.90
C MET A 67 1.66 -7.52 8.34
N VAL A 68 2.51 -8.12 9.17
CA VAL A 68 2.64 -7.76 10.60
C VAL A 68 4.01 -7.16 10.88
N ASP A 69 5.10 -7.91 10.65
CA ASP A 69 6.46 -7.44 10.97
C ASP A 69 7.33 -7.13 9.74
N GLY A 70 7.04 -7.71 8.60
CA GLY A 70 7.80 -7.47 7.37
C GLY A 70 9.18 -8.15 7.30
N THR A 71 9.55 -8.98 8.28
CA THR A 71 10.89 -9.58 8.39
C THR A 71 10.97 -11.03 7.88
N GLY A 72 9.81 -11.62 7.54
CA GLY A 72 9.70 -13.04 7.16
C GLY A 72 9.63 -14.00 8.34
N MET A 73 9.65 -13.53 9.59
CA MET A 73 9.64 -14.38 10.77
C MET A 73 8.23 -14.77 11.24
N CYS A 74 7.27 -13.84 11.22
CA CYS A 74 5.92 -14.09 11.75
C CYS A 74 5.05 -14.97 10.85
N GLY A 75 5.35 -15.08 9.57
CA GLY A 75 4.59 -15.89 8.61
C GLY A 75 3.18 -15.39 8.29
N ALA A 76 2.79 -14.20 8.74
CA ALA A 76 1.46 -13.64 8.47
C ALA A 76 1.21 -13.45 6.97
N CYS A 77 2.22 -13.01 6.23
CA CYS A 77 2.17 -12.72 4.79
C CYS A 77 2.43 -13.94 3.89
N ARG A 78 2.32 -15.17 4.42
CA ARG A 78 2.56 -16.36 3.60
C ARG A 78 1.52 -16.52 2.51
N VAL A 79 1.99 -17.00 1.38
CA VAL A 79 1.18 -17.34 0.19
C VAL A 79 1.77 -18.58 -0.45
N THR A 80 0.95 -19.39 -1.11
CA THR A 80 1.43 -20.53 -1.88
C THR A 80 1.65 -20.12 -3.32
N VAL A 81 2.89 -20.28 -3.80
CA VAL A 81 3.31 -20.01 -5.18
C VAL A 81 3.96 -21.26 -5.75
N ASN A 82 3.39 -21.79 -6.82
CA ASN A 82 3.85 -23.03 -7.45
C ASN A 82 3.98 -24.20 -6.44
N GLY A 83 3.01 -24.34 -5.55
CA GLY A 83 2.97 -25.39 -4.50
C GLY A 83 3.97 -25.21 -3.36
N LYS A 84 4.68 -24.07 -3.29
CA LYS A 84 5.64 -23.76 -2.22
C LYS A 84 5.17 -22.54 -1.43
N THR A 85 5.32 -22.60 -0.12
CA THR A 85 5.05 -21.45 0.75
C THR A 85 6.13 -20.38 0.54
N LYS A 86 5.68 -19.15 0.31
CA LYS A 86 6.49 -17.94 0.16
C LYS A 86 6.01 -16.88 1.14
N PHE A 87 6.90 -15.97 1.51
CA PHE A 87 6.57 -14.82 2.37
C PHE A 87 6.64 -13.54 1.55
N VAL A 88 5.49 -12.91 1.34
CA VAL A 88 5.38 -11.74 0.44
C VAL A 88 6.31 -10.60 0.85
N CYS A 89 6.55 -10.41 2.15
CA CYS A 89 7.42 -9.34 2.66
C CYS A 89 8.92 -9.51 2.33
N VAL A 90 9.40 -10.72 2.11
CA VAL A 90 10.83 -11.00 1.85
C VAL A 90 11.10 -11.71 0.54
N ASP A 91 10.15 -12.53 0.05
CA ASP A 91 10.28 -13.23 -1.25
C ASP A 91 9.67 -12.44 -2.42
N GLY A 92 8.78 -11.48 -2.14
CA GLY A 92 8.03 -10.67 -3.09
C GLY A 92 8.28 -9.17 -2.95
N PRO A 93 7.29 -8.33 -3.21
CA PRO A 93 5.85 -8.64 -3.36
C PRO A 93 5.41 -9.17 -4.74
N GLU A 94 6.26 -9.09 -5.76
CA GLU A 94 5.95 -9.53 -7.11
C GLU A 94 6.18 -11.02 -7.29
N PHE A 95 5.16 -11.72 -7.83
CA PHE A 95 5.21 -13.14 -8.13
C PHE A 95 4.56 -13.42 -9.48
N ASP A 96 4.96 -14.53 -10.12
CA ASP A 96 4.23 -15.06 -11.28
C ASP A 96 2.78 -15.33 -10.91
N ALA A 97 1.86 -14.51 -11.44
CA ALA A 97 0.44 -14.56 -11.15
C ALA A 97 -0.20 -15.91 -11.52
N HIS A 98 0.37 -16.61 -12.51
CA HIS A 98 -0.13 -17.93 -12.94
C HIS A 98 0.24 -19.07 -11.97
N ALA A 99 1.21 -18.82 -11.08
CA ALA A 99 1.68 -19.78 -10.10
C ALA A 99 1.13 -19.54 -8.69
N VAL A 100 0.48 -18.39 -8.44
CA VAL A 100 -0.09 -18.01 -7.14
C VAL A 100 -1.40 -18.76 -6.88
N ASP A 101 -1.54 -19.34 -5.68
CA ASP A 101 -2.83 -19.83 -5.16
C ASP A 101 -3.65 -18.66 -4.59
N PHE A 102 -4.42 -18.02 -5.46
CA PHE A 102 -5.31 -16.93 -5.07
C PHE A 102 -6.48 -17.37 -4.19
N ASP A 103 -6.90 -18.64 -4.24
CA ASP A 103 -8.00 -19.11 -3.41
C ASP A 103 -7.58 -19.24 -1.95
N GLU A 104 -6.39 -19.79 -1.70
CA GLU A 104 -5.78 -19.77 -0.38
C GLU A 104 -5.58 -18.32 0.11
N MET A 105 -5.00 -17.46 -0.72
CA MET A 105 -4.76 -16.05 -0.38
C MET A 105 -6.06 -15.32 0.00
N LEU A 106 -7.12 -15.48 -0.78
CA LEU A 106 -8.43 -14.88 -0.51
C LEU A 106 -9.06 -15.41 0.79
N SER A 107 -8.93 -16.72 1.05
CA SER A 107 -9.40 -17.33 2.30
C SER A 107 -8.69 -16.72 3.50
N ARG A 108 -7.38 -16.52 3.41
CA ARG A 108 -6.59 -15.91 4.48
C ARG A 108 -6.90 -14.43 4.70
N LEU A 109 -7.12 -13.66 3.65
CA LEU A 109 -7.53 -12.25 3.73
C LEU A 109 -8.89 -12.06 4.43
N ARG A 110 -9.74 -13.09 4.45
CA ARG A 110 -11.05 -13.06 5.13
C ARG A 110 -10.97 -13.48 6.60
N GLN A 111 -9.81 -13.88 7.10
CA GLN A 111 -9.65 -14.45 8.42
C GLN A 111 -10.13 -13.53 9.55
N TYR A 112 -9.97 -12.22 9.40
CA TYR A 112 -10.34 -11.22 10.42
C TYR A 112 -11.54 -10.35 10.02
N LYS A 113 -12.34 -10.80 9.06
CA LYS A 113 -13.47 -10.00 8.54
C LYS A 113 -14.52 -9.67 9.61
N ASN A 114 -14.77 -10.60 10.54
CA ASN A 114 -15.74 -10.37 11.61
C ASN A 114 -15.21 -9.34 12.61
N GLU A 115 -13.96 -9.45 12.99
CA GLU A 115 -13.27 -8.54 13.88
C GLU A 115 -13.14 -7.14 13.27
N GLU A 116 -12.91 -7.06 11.96
CA GLU A 116 -12.91 -5.79 11.21
C GLU A 116 -14.27 -5.11 11.27
N VAL A 117 -15.35 -5.86 11.04
CA VAL A 117 -16.73 -5.33 11.12
C VAL A 117 -17.06 -4.88 12.53
N GLU A 118 -16.68 -5.65 13.55
CA GLU A 118 -16.86 -5.28 14.95
C GLU A 118 -16.09 -4.01 15.30
N SER A 119 -14.82 -3.92 14.91
CA SER A 119 -13.97 -2.75 15.12
C SER A 119 -14.54 -1.50 14.43
N MET A 120 -15.03 -1.63 13.21
CA MET A 120 -15.69 -0.51 12.50
C MET A 120 -16.97 -0.06 13.21
N SER A 121 -17.75 -0.99 13.76
CA SER A 121 -18.98 -0.66 14.51
C SER A 121 -18.67 0.07 15.83
N LEU A 122 -17.64 -0.37 16.54
CA LEU A 122 -17.17 0.26 17.79
C LEU A 122 -16.58 1.66 17.52
N GLY A 123 -15.73 1.79 16.49
CA GLY A 123 -15.18 3.08 16.11
C GLY A 123 -16.25 4.10 15.71
N GLY A 124 -17.30 3.67 15.02
CA GLY A 124 -18.46 4.51 14.69
C GLY A 124 -19.23 4.99 15.93
N GLN A 125 -19.32 4.16 16.97
CA GLN A 125 -19.97 4.53 18.23
C GLN A 125 -19.12 5.50 19.07
N GLU A 126 -17.82 5.34 19.13
CA GLU A 126 -16.91 6.27 19.80
C GLU A 126 -16.95 7.66 19.14
N PHE A 127 -16.91 7.73 17.82
CA PHE A 127 -17.03 9.00 17.10
C PHE A 127 -18.39 9.66 17.28
N SER A 128 -19.48 8.90 17.31
CA SER A 128 -20.83 9.41 17.57
C SER A 128 -20.96 9.95 19.00
N SER A 129 -20.30 9.31 19.97
CA SER A 129 -20.33 9.75 21.38
C SER A 129 -19.54 11.04 21.60
N LEU A 130 -18.54 11.34 20.76
CA LEU A 130 -17.79 12.60 20.78
C LEU A 130 -18.51 13.73 20.04
N GLY A 131 -19.68 13.49 19.46
CA GLY A 131 -20.45 14.50 18.73
C GLY A 131 -19.78 15.02 17.44
N VAL A 132 -18.77 14.28 16.94
CA VAL A 132 -18.02 14.65 15.73
C VAL A 132 -18.49 13.81 14.55
N THR A 133 -18.94 14.44 13.48
CA THR A 133 -19.32 13.74 12.25
C THR A 133 -18.09 13.43 11.40
N SER A 134 -18.19 12.39 10.54
CA SER A 134 -17.14 12.06 9.56
C SER A 134 -16.78 13.24 8.64
N GLU A 135 -17.77 14.08 8.33
CA GLU A 135 -17.59 15.30 7.54
C GLU A 135 -16.79 16.38 8.28
N GLN A 136 -17.03 16.54 9.60
CA GLN A 136 -16.25 17.43 10.45
C GLN A 136 -14.80 16.96 10.59
N LEU A 137 -14.56 15.65 10.69
CA LEU A 137 -13.21 15.08 10.72
C LEU A 137 -12.46 15.32 9.41
N LEU A 138 -13.11 15.13 8.28
CA LEU A 138 -12.52 15.41 6.96
C LEU A 138 -12.21 16.89 6.78
N ASN A 139 -13.11 17.78 7.21
CA ASN A 139 -12.91 19.22 7.13
C ASN A 139 -11.81 19.71 8.08
N ASN A 140 -11.76 19.18 9.30
CA ASN A 140 -10.68 19.48 10.25
C ASN A 140 -9.32 19.00 9.71
N ARG A 141 -9.26 17.79 9.16
CA ARG A 141 -8.04 17.27 8.54
C ARG A 141 -7.63 18.05 7.29
N ALA A 142 -8.58 18.50 6.49
CA ALA A 142 -8.31 19.35 5.33
C ALA A 142 -7.78 20.73 5.76
N SER A 143 -8.31 21.32 6.85
CA SER A 143 -7.81 22.59 7.41
C SER A 143 -6.42 22.44 8.03
N GLU A 144 -6.15 21.33 8.72
CA GLU A 144 -4.82 21.02 9.25
C GLU A 144 -3.80 20.82 8.14
N LEU A 145 -4.16 20.12 7.07
CA LEU A 145 -3.29 19.94 5.90
C LEU A 145 -3.04 21.27 5.16
N SER A 146 -4.02 22.16 5.09
CA SER A 146 -3.84 23.49 4.49
C SER A 146 -2.99 24.44 5.34
N SER A 147 -2.96 24.24 6.66
CA SER A 147 -2.14 24.98 7.62
C SER A 147 -0.76 24.35 7.87
N SER A 148 -0.51 23.14 7.36
CA SER A 148 0.78 22.49 7.51
C SER A 148 1.87 23.31 6.83
N PRO A 149 3.02 23.51 7.49
CA PRO A 149 4.11 24.23 6.90
C PRO A 149 4.59 23.52 5.64
N THR A 150 4.55 24.21 4.51
CA THR A 150 5.05 23.68 3.26
C THR A 150 6.57 23.56 3.31
N VAL A 151 7.10 22.40 2.91
CA VAL A 151 8.54 22.22 2.76
C VAL A 151 9.03 23.16 1.65
N PRO A 152 9.96 24.06 1.92
CA PRO A 152 10.49 24.94 0.90
C PRO A 152 11.19 24.12 -0.21
N PRO A 153 11.10 24.56 -1.49
CA PRO A 153 11.76 23.85 -2.56
C PRO A 153 13.29 23.86 -2.38
N PHE A 154 13.92 22.74 -2.67
CA PHE A 154 15.39 22.64 -2.61
C PHE A 154 16.00 23.46 -3.76
N ALA A 155 16.86 24.42 -3.42
CA ALA A 155 17.48 25.34 -4.39
C ALA A 155 18.76 24.78 -5.05
N GLY A 156 19.23 23.58 -4.64
CA GLY A 156 20.46 22.96 -5.15
C GLY A 156 20.27 22.01 -6.32
N THR A 157 21.37 21.46 -6.81
CA THR A 157 21.40 20.43 -7.87
C THR A 157 21.21 19.03 -7.28
N ALA A 158 20.99 18.01 -8.15
CA ALA A 158 20.91 16.62 -7.73
C ALA A 158 22.19 16.12 -7.01
N LYS A 159 23.37 16.66 -7.37
CA LYS A 159 24.63 16.35 -6.70
C LYS A 159 24.70 16.92 -5.28
N ASP A 160 24.13 18.11 -5.08
CA ASP A 160 24.09 18.75 -3.77
C ASP A 160 23.18 17.97 -2.80
N ARG A 161 22.11 17.35 -3.28
CA ARG A 161 21.24 16.46 -2.48
C ARG A 161 22.00 15.26 -1.92
N VAL A 162 22.82 14.61 -2.74
CA VAL A 162 23.62 13.44 -2.33
C VAL A 162 24.65 13.80 -1.25
N ALA A 163 25.12 15.06 -1.23
CA ALA A 163 26.05 15.56 -0.24
C ALA A 163 25.41 15.85 1.14
N ILE A 164 24.06 15.93 1.23
CA ILE A 164 23.37 16.16 2.50
C ILE A 164 23.50 14.91 3.40
N PRO A 165 24.10 15.03 4.60
CA PRO A 165 24.22 13.89 5.50
C PRO A 165 22.85 13.46 6.02
N ARG A 166 22.69 12.15 6.24
CA ARG A 166 21.47 11.60 6.84
C ARG A 166 21.22 12.18 8.22
N VAL A 167 20.02 12.68 8.46
CA VAL A 167 19.61 13.17 9.77
C VAL A 167 19.40 11.99 10.72
N LYS A 168 19.98 12.08 11.92
CA LYS A 168 19.71 11.10 12.99
C LYS A 168 18.50 11.59 13.79
N MET A 169 17.55 10.70 14.00
CA MET A 169 16.42 10.96 14.89
C MET A 169 16.89 11.12 16.33
N ASN A 170 16.24 12.02 17.06
CA ASN A 170 16.51 12.19 18.48
C ASN A 170 15.99 10.96 19.25
N GLU A 171 16.79 10.50 20.18
CA GLU A 171 16.44 9.40 21.07
C GLU A 171 16.51 9.85 22.52
N LEU A 172 15.64 9.27 23.36
CA LEU A 172 15.72 9.46 24.80
C LEU A 172 17.07 8.97 25.32
N LYS A 173 17.64 9.70 26.28
CA LYS A 173 18.88 9.30 26.95
C LYS A 173 18.67 7.99 27.74
N PRO A 174 19.71 7.15 27.90
CA PRO A 174 19.61 5.90 28.62
C PRO A 174 18.98 6.03 30.02
N GLU A 175 19.31 7.11 30.74
CA GLU A 175 18.80 7.39 32.08
C GLU A 175 17.29 7.67 32.10
N GLU A 176 16.76 8.21 31.02
CA GLU A 176 15.34 8.51 30.85
C GLU A 176 14.55 7.28 30.37
N ARG A 177 15.18 6.41 29.55
CA ARG A 177 14.56 5.16 29.06
C ARG A 177 14.20 4.20 30.16
N ILE A 178 15.02 4.12 31.22
CA ILE A 178 14.79 3.19 32.34
C ILE A 178 13.66 3.61 33.28
N GLN A 179 13.18 4.85 33.18
CA GLN A 179 12.13 5.38 34.07
C GLN A 179 10.72 4.93 33.68
N SER A 180 10.51 4.48 32.44
CA SER A 180 9.22 4.01 31.96
C SER A 180 9.37 2.93 30.90
N LEU A 181 8.66 1.81 31.09
CA LEU A 181 8.58 0.73 30.09
C LEU A 181 7.81 1.12 28.82
N TYR A 182 7.03 2.20 28.89
CA TYR A 182 6.17 2.68 27.79
C TYR A 182 6.68 3.97 27.15
N ALA A 183 7.84 4.49 27.58
CA ALA A 183 8.41 5.69 26.97
C ALA A 183 8.88 5.35 25.54
N GLU A 184 8.40 6.10 24.57
CA GLU A 184 8.87 5.97 23.20
C GLU A 184 10.33 6.46 23.12
N VAL A 185 11.24 5.56 22.82
CA VAL A 185 12.69 5.82 22.79
C VAL A 185 13.04 6.78 21.66
N ASN A 186 12.38 6.61 20.51
CA ASN A 186 12.59 7.45 19.34
C ASN A 186 11.66 8.66 19.40
N GLN A 187 12.23 9.86 19.49
CA GLN A 187 11.48 11.13 19.61
C GLN A 187 11.11 11.72 18.25
N GLY A 188 11.36 11.01 17.14
CA GLY A 188 11.10 11.49 15.81
C GLY A 188 12.09 12.56 15.32
N LEU A 189 11.69 13.25 14.26
CA LEU A 189 12.44 14.36 13.67
C LEU A 189 11.77 15.69 14.03
N THR A 190 12.55 16.71 14.30
CA THR A 190 12.03 18.09 14.31
C THR A 190 11.61 18.48 12.88
N PHE A 191 10.78 19.53 12.75
CA PHE A 191 10.39 20.02 11.42
C PHE A 191 11.60 20.35 10.53
N GLU A 192 12.61 21.03 11.07
CA GLU A 192 13.85 21.37 10.34
C GLU A 192 14.63 20.12 9.91
N GLN A 193 14.70 19.11 10.79
CA GLN A 193 15.30 17.83 10.49
C GLN A 193 14.54 17.07 9.39
N ALA A 194 13.20 17.08 9.46
CA ALA A 194 12.34 16.47 8.45
C ALA A 194 12.48 17.15 7.08
N VAL A 195 12.56 18.50 7.05
CA VAL A 195 12.83 19.26 5.83
C VAL A 195 14.21 18.91 5.25
N THR A 196 15.23 18.83 6.10
CA THR A 196 16.59 18.44 5.66
C THR A 196 16.61 17.05 5.04
N GLU A 197 15.93 16.07 5.67
CA GLU A 197 15.83 14.70 5.14
C GLU A 197 15.01 14.64 3.85
N ALA A 198 13.93 15.43 3.75
CA ALA A 198 13.13 15.54 2.53
C ALA A 198 13.93 16.12 1.35
N HIS A 199 14.83 17.08 1.60
CA HIS A 199 15.70 17.64 0.57
C HIS A 199 16.79 16.66 0.11
N ARG A 200 17.12 15.65 0.92
CA ARG A 200 18.08 14.60 0.58
C ARG A 200 17.53 13.59 -0.42
N CYS A 201 16.20 13.30 -0.36
CA CYS A 201 15.50 12.43 -1.30
C CYS A 201 15.16 13.16 -2.60
#